data_19f315fe4b96dbd950452353070517af
#
_entry.id   19f315fe4b96dbd950452353070517af
#
_cell.length_a   1.000
_cell.length_b   1.000
_cell.length_c   1.000
_cell.angle_alpha   90.00
_cell.angle_beta   90.00
_cell.angle_gamma   90.00
#
_symmetry.space_group_name_H-M   'P 1'
#
loop_
_entity.id
_entity.type
_entity.pdbx_description
1 polymer ?
#
loop_
_entity_poly.entity_id
_entity_poly.type
_entity_poly.pdbx_seq_one_letter_code
_entity_poly.pdbx_strand_id
1 'polypeptide(L)'
;MFSAKELNLEETELREQVALLDEHARVQFARLEQGTRRNPIVYLCLNLLFFLGAQHFYLRRWGRGTLTLLAGLTALVLLASGEVLYGSGLLVAMGIIEIPQLLNYELIVHAFNNRGLQMNLQQVRKSLR
;
A
#
# COMPACT_ATOMS: atom_id res chain seq x y z
N MET A 1 6.99 0.17 -14.69
CA MET A 1 6.85 -0.89 -13.68
C MET A 1 8.12 -1.00 -12.86
N PHE A 2 8.01 -1.02 -11.54
CA PHE A 2 9.19 -1.09 -10.67
C PHE A 2 9.83 -2.48 -10.73
N SER A 3 11.16 -2.52 -10.86
CA SER A 3 11.90 -3.77 -10.67
C SER A 3 12.39 -3.87 -9.23
N ALA A 4 12.54 -5.09 -8.71
CA ALA A 4 13.08 -5.31 -7.37
C ALA A 4 14.48 -4.70 -7.21
N LYS A 5 15.30 -4.76 -8.27
CA LYS A 5 16.64 -4.18 -8.28
C LYS A 5 16.62 -2.67 -8.14
N GLU A 6 15.74 -1.99 -8.88
CA GLU A 6 15.59 -0.53 -8.79
C GLU A 6 15.14 -0.09 -7.40
N LEU A 7 14.16 -0.79 -6.83
CA LEU A 7 13.64 -0.50 -5.49
C LEU A 7 14.70 -0.73 -4.42
N ASN A 8 15.51 -1.78 -4.54
CA ASN A 8 16.61 -2.04 -3.61
C ASN A 8 17.71 -0.97 -3.68
N LEU A 9 18.04 -0.51 -4.89
CA LEU A 9 19.01 0.57 -5.08
C LEU A 9 18.49 1.88 -4.48
N GLU A 10 17.24 2.22 -4.74
CA GLU A 10 16.60 3.40 -4.17
C GLU A 10 16.59 3.35 -2.64
N GLU A 11 16.22 2.21 -2.06
CA GLU A 11 16.23 2.01 -0.61
C GLU A 11 17.65 2.18 -0.05
N THR A 12 18.66 1.59 -0.68
CA THR A 12 20.06 1.70 -0.27
C THR A 12 20.52 3.16 -0.26
N GLU A 13 20.22 3.91 -1.32
CA GLU A 13 20.56 5.34 -1.40
C GLU A 13 19.87 6.15 -0.30
N LEU A 14 18.60 5.88 -0.02
CA LEU A 14 17.87 6.54 1.05
C LEU A 14 18.44 6.20 2.43
N ARG A 15 18.81 4.94 2.65
CA ARG A 15 19.45 4.50 3.90
C ARG A 15 20.81 5.14 4.11
N GLU A 16 21.60 5.31 3.05
CA GLU A 16 22.87 6.04 3.12
C GLU A 16 22.64 7.49 3.53
N GLN A 17 21.64 8.15 2.98
CA GLN A 17 21.28 9.51 3.38
C GLN A 17 20.85 9.60 4.84
N VAL A 18 20.12 8.61 5.34
CA VAL A 18 19.74 8.52 6.75
C VAL A 18 20.98 8.36 7.64
N ALA A 19 21.95 7.56 7.22
CA ALA A 19 23.19 7.34 7.96
C ALA A 19 24.04 8.62 8.11
N LEU A 20 23.87 9.59 7.19
CA LEU A 20 24.55 10.89 7.28
C LEU A 20 23.89 11.87 8.26
N LEU A 21 22.70 11.56 8.77
CA LEU A 21 22.03 12.38 9.77
C LEU A 21 22.73 12.26 11.12
N ASP A 22 22.62 13.30 11.97
CA ASP A 22 23.08 13.21 13.34
C ASP A 22 22.22 12.22 14.16
N GLU A 23 22.66 11.87 15.36
CA GLU A 23 21.99 10.88 16.20
C GLU A 23 20.54 11.26 16.52
N HIS A 24 20.30 12.52 16.86
CA HIS A 24 18.94 13.01 17.18
C HIS A 24 18.02 12.92 15.98
N ALA A 25 18.48 13.34 14.81
CA ALA A 25 17.72 13.24 13.57
C ALA A 25 17.44 11.78 13.16
N ARG A 26 18.40 10.87 13.36
CA ARG A 26 18.19 9.44 13.10
C ARG A 26 17.14 8.82 14.01
N VAL A 27 17.12 9.19 15.27
CA VAL A 27 16.09 8.73 16.23
C VAL A 27 14.71 9.22 15.79
N GLN A 28 14.59 10.48 15.42
CA GLN A 28 13.35 11.06 14.92
C GLN A 28 12.88 10.36 13.64
N PHE A 29 13.79 10.10 12.71
CA PHE A 29 13.48 9.36 11.48
C PHE A 29 12.97 7.95 11.79
N ALA A 30 13.63 7.22 12.71
CA ALA A 30 13.22 5.87 13.09
C ALA A 30 11.79 5.83 13.66
N ARG A 31 11.41 6.83 14.44
CA ARG A 31 10.03 6.96 14.95
C ARG A 31 9.02 7.14 13.83
N LEU A 32 9.32 8.00 12.86
CA LEU A 32 8.46 8.23 11.71
C LEU A 32 8.33 6.97 10.84
N GLU A 33 9.44 6.26 10.64
CA GLU A 33 9.46 5.02 9.87
C GLU A 33 8.57 3.94 10.49
N GLN A 34 8.59 3.79 11.82
CA GLN A 34 7.74 2.81 12.51
C GLN A 34 6.24 3.03 12.22
N GLY A 35 5.83 4.28 12.08
CA GLY A 35 4.43 4.64 11.80
C GLY A 35 4.04 4.53 10.32
N THR A 36 5.00 4.53 9.40
CA THR A 36 4.74 4.59 7.96
C THR A 36 5.07 3.32 7.20
N ARG A 37 5.96 2.48 7.73
CA ARG A 37 6.37 1.24 7.09
C ARG A 37 5.22 0.23 7.04
N ARG A 38 5.05 -0.43 5.90
CA ARG A 38 4.02 -1.44 5.67
C ARG A 38 4.64 -2.81 5.45
N ASN A 39 3.92 -3.85 5.86
CA ASN A 39 4.36 -5.24 5.73
C ASN A 39 3.74 -5.86 4.46
N PRO A 40 4.55 -6.43 3.54
CA PRO A 40 4.03 -7.06 2.33
C PRO A 40 3.08 -8.22 2.62
N ILE A 41 3.33 -9.00 3.66
CA ILE A 41 2.48 -10.15 4.01
C ILE A 41 1.10 -9.70 4.48
N VAL A 42 1.02 -8.62 5.26
CA VAL A 42 -0.26 -8.04 5.68
C VAL A 42 -1.03 -7.53 4.46
N TYR A 43 -0.35 -6.85 3.54
CA TYR A 43 -0.96 -6.41 2.29
C TYR A 43 -1.51 -7.58 1.47
N LEU A 44 -0.74 -8.68 1.35
CA LEU A 44 -1.18 -9.88 0.67
C LEU A 44 -2.44 -10.47 1.30
N CYS A 45 -2.47 -10.60 2.64
CA CYS A 45 -3.63 -11.08 3.36
C CYS A 45 -4.86 -10.19 3.14
N LEU A 46 -4.68 -8.88 3.13
CA LEU A 46 -5.77 -7.93 2.88
C LEU A 46 -6.26 -7.99 1.43
N ASN A 47 -5.41 -8.35 0.48
CA ASN A 47 -5.81 -8.57 -0.91
C ASN A 47 -6.83 -9.73 -1.06
N LEU A 48 -6.79 -10.69 -0.16
CA LEU A 48 -7.79 -11.77 -0.16
C LEU A 48 -9.19 -11.26 0.19
N LEU A 49 -9.29 -10.10 0.81
CA LEU A 49 -10.53 -9.38 1.09
C LEU A 49 -10.77 -8.28 0.04
N PHE A 50 -10.50 -8.59 -1.22
CA PHE A 50 -10.53 -7.62 -2.33
C PHE A 50 -11.84 -6.84 -2.46
N PHE A 51 -12.96 -7.47 -2.12
CA PHE A 51 -14.28 -6.87 -2.22
C PHE A 51 -14.54 -5.77 -1.17
N LEU A 52 -13.74 -5.69 -0.12
CA LEU A 52 -13.82 -4.64 0.91
C LEU A 52 -12.83 -3.49 0.68
N GLY A 53 -11.90 -3.65 -0.25
CA GLY A 53 -10.88 -2.65 -0.52
C GLY A 53 -9.89 -2.42 0.62
N ALA A 54 -9.78 -3.36 1.57
CA ALA A 54 -8.94 -3.24 2.76
C ALA A 54 -7.45 -3.00 2.40
N GLN A 55 -6.95 -3.65 1.35
CA GLN A 55 -5.59 -3.47 0.88
C GLN A 55 -5.30 -2.04 0.43
N HIS A 56 -6.27 -1.35 -0.16
CA HIS A 56 -6.12 0.04 -0.60
C HIS A 56 -6.08 1.00 0.59
N PHE A 57 -6.91 0.78 1.60
CA PHE A 57 -6.88 1.56 2.84
C PHE A 57 -5.54 1.37 3.58
N TYR A 58 -5.01 0.16 3.60
CA TYR A 58 -3.72 -0.14 4.21
C TYR A 58 -2.57 0.67 3.58
N LEU A 59 -2.60 0.90 2.26
CA LEU A 59 -1.64 1.73 1.54
C LEU A 59 -2.08 3.21 1.43
N ARG A 60 -3.06 3.63 2.21
CA ARG A 60 -3.59 5.01 2.21
C ARG A 60 -4.14 5.46 0.85
N ARG A 61 -4.61 4.53 0.04
CA ARG A 61 -5.27 4.81 -1.24
C ARG A 61 -6.78 4.97 -1.00
N TRP A 62 -7.15 6.03 -0.31
CA TRP A 62 -8.53 6.22 0.18
C TRP A 62 -9.57 6.23 -0.94
N GLY A 63 -9.31 6.94 -2.03
CA GLY A 63 -10.25 7.01 -3.17
C GLY A 63 -10.52 5.64 -3.79
N ARG A 64 -9.45 4.88 -4.05
CA ARG A 64 -9.55 3.55 -4.62
C ARG A 64 -10.17 2.55 -3.64
N GLY A 65 -9.80 2.65 -2.37
CA GLY A 65 -10.39 1.82 -1.31
C GLY A 65 -11.88 2.05 -1.18
N THR A 66 -12.32 3.29 -1.17
CA THR A 66 -13.75 3.65 -1.09
C THR A 66 -14.51 3.15 -2.31
N LEU A 67 -13.97 3.33 -3.52
CA LEU A 67 -14.60 2.84 -4.74
C LEU A 67 -14.75 1.32 -4.71
N THR A 68 -13.72 0.60 -4.31
CA THR A 68 -13.74 -0.86 -4.19
C THR A 68 -14.72 -1.33 -3.13
N LEU A 69 -14.78 -0.65 -1.99
CA LEU A 69 -15.74 -0.96 -0.92
C LEU A 69 -17.19 -0.78 -1.42
N LEU A 70 -17.49 0.32 -2.10
CA LEU A 70 -18.83 0.58 -2.64
C LEU A 70 -19.20 -0.49 -3.69
N ALA A 71 -18.29 -0.87 -4.56
CA ALA A 71 -18.51 -1.92 -5.55
C ALA A 71 -18.76 -3.28 -4.86
N GLY A 72 -17.99 -3.61 -3.82
CA GLY A 72 -18.17 -4.84 -3.05
C GLY A 72 -19.52 -4.89 -2.32
N LEU A 73 -19.92 -3.79 -1.69
CA LEU A 73 -21.23 -3.69 -1.05
C LEU A 73 -22.37 -3.81 -2.07
N THR A 74 -22.22 -3.20 -3.24
CA THR A 74 -23.20 -3.33 -4.33
C THR A 74 -23.32 -4.78 -4.77
N ALA A 75 -22.21 -5.50 -4.93
CA ALA A 75 -22.23 -6.92 -5.28
C ALA A 75 -22.95 -7.76 -4.23
N LEU A 76 -22.70 -7.51 -2.95
CA LEU A 76 -23.37 -8.22 -1.85
C LEU A 76 -24.87 -7.95 -1.83
N VAL A 77 -25.30 -6.71 -2.06
CA VAL A 77 -26.72 -6.34 -2.15
C VAL A 77 -27.38 -7.06 -3.33
N LEU A 78 -26.74 -7.11 -4.49
CA LEU A 78 -27.24 -7.82 -5.66
C LEU A 78 -27.40 -9.32 -5.38
N LEU A 79 -26.42 -9.94 -4.73
CA LEU A 79 -26.54 -11.36 -4.34
C LEU A 79 -27.68 -11.59 -3.36
N ALA A 80 -27.81 -10.73 -2.36
CA ALA A 80 -28.86 -10.83 -1.34
C ALA A 80 -30.27 -10.61 -1.91
N SER A 81 -30.41 -9.80 -2.95
CA SER A 81 -31.68 -9.54 -3.65
C SER A 81 -32.04 -10.60 -4.71
N GLY A 82 -31.22 -11.63 -4.87
CA GLY A 82 -31.43 -12.71 -5.85
C GLY A 82 -30.82 -12.48 -7.23
N GLU A 83 -30.19 -11.34 -7.46
CA GLU A 83 -29.50 -11.01 -8.71
C GLU A 83 -28.11 -11.67 -8.77
N VAL A 84 -28.09 -13.01 -8.73
CA VAL A 84 -26.85 -13.80 -8.60
C VAL A 84 -25.91 -13.56 -9.78
N LEU A 85 -26.42 -13.44 -11.00
CA LEU A 85 -25.60 -13.23 -12.18
C LEU A 85 -24.82 -11.91 -12.11
N TYR A 86 -25.49 -10.82 -11.78
CA TYR A 86 -24.89 -9.49 -11.70
C TYR A 86 -23.96 -9.37 -10.49
N GLY A 87 -24.36 -9.87 -9.33
CA GLY A 87 -23.56 -9.86 -8.11
C GLY A 87 -22.28 -10.66 -8.27
N SER A 88 -22.37 -11.89 -8.79
CA SER A 88 -21.20 -12.76 -9.04
C SER A 88 -20.30 -12.17 -10.11
N GLY A 89 -20.89 -11.65 -11.20
CA GLY A 89 -20.13 -11.01 -12.29
C GLY A 89 -19.33 -9.82 -11.79
N LEU A 90 -19.91 -8.99 -10.93
CA LEU A 90 -19.21 -7.84 -10.33
C LEU A 90 -18.06 -8.30 -9.42
N LEU A 91 -18.23 -9.31 -8.58
CA LEU A 91 -17.16 -9.86 -7.74
C LEU A 91 -16.03 -10.44 -8.57
N VAL A 92 -16.34 -11.19 -9.64
CA VAL A 92 -15.33 -11.74 -10.54
C VAL A 92 -14.54 -10.62 -11.23
N ALA A 93 -15.23 -9.58 -11.73
CA ALA A 93 -14.57 -8.43 -12.34
C ALA A 93 -13.64 -7.71 -11.36
N MET A 94 -14.08 -7.51 -10.11
CA MET A 94 -13.24 -6.93 -9.07
C MET A 94 -11.99 -7.78 -8.80
N GLY A 95 -12.15 -9.09 -8.70
CA GLY A 95 -11.05 -10.03 -8.51
C GLY A 95 -10.03 -9.96 -9.64
N ILE A 96 -10.48 -9.92 -10.89
CA ILE A 96 -9.62 -9.80 -12.06
C ILE A 96 -8.82 -8.51 -12.04
N ILE A 97 -9.44 -7.39 -11.67
CA ILE A 97 -8.77 -6.09 -11.56
C ILE A 97 -7.66 -6.12 -10.49
N GLU A 98 -7.85 -6.89 -9.43
CA GLU A 98 -6.89 -6.99 -8.32
C GLU A 98 -5.75 -8.01 -8.56
N ILE A 99 -5.87 -8.89 -9.56
CA ILE A 99 -4.83 -9.89 -9.87
C ILE A 99 -3.43 -9.28 -10.04
N PRO A 100 -3.21 -8.20 -10.82
CA PRO A 100 -1.88 -7.61 -10.96
C PRO A 100 -1.30 -7.14 -9.64
N GLN A 101 -2.13 -6.63 -8.74
CA GLN A 101 -1.70 -6.21 -7.40
C GLN A 101 -1.32 -7.40 -6.53
N LEU A 102 -2.07 -8.49 -6.61
CA LEU A 102 -1.78 -9.73 -5.89
C LEU A 102 -0.43 -10.31 -6.33
N LEU A 103 -0.15 -10.32 -7.64
CA LEU A 103 1.10 -10.87 -8.18
C LEU A 103 2.31 -9.99 -7.86
N ASN A 104 2.13 -8.69 -7.71
CA ASN A 104 3.20 -7.71 -7.46
C ASN A 104 3.16 -7.13 -6.03
N TYR A 105 2.59 -7.85 -5.08
CA TYR A 105 2.37 -7.33 -3.72
C TYR A 105 3.66 -6.85 -3.04
N GLU A 106 4.75 -7.59 -3.21
CA GLU A 106 6.05 -7.22 -2.62
C GLU A 106 6.59 -5.91 -3.21
N LEU A 107 6.52 -5.78 -4.54
CA LEU A 107 7.01 -4.58 -5.23
C LEU A 107 6.16 -3.35 -4.89
N ILE A 108 4.85 -3.52 -4.80
CA ILE A 108 3.92 -2.45 -4.46
C ILE A 108 4.21 -1.92 -3.05
N VAL A 109 4.36 -2.81 -2.08
CA VAL A 109 4.66 -2.42 -0.69
C VAL A 109 6.06 -1.85 -0.57
N HIS A 110 7.05 -2.42 -1.26
CA HIS A 110 8.42 -1.90 -1.28
C HIS A 110 8.46 -0.48 -1.84
N ALA A 111 7.78 -0.22 -2.96
CA ALA A 111 7.67 1.12 -3.53
C ALA A 111 6.97 2.09 -2.57
N PHE A 112 5.92 1.66 -1.89
CA PHE A 112 5.24 2.46 -0.87
C PHE A 112 6.18 2.78 0.29
N ASN A 113 6.92 1.80 0.79
CA ASN A 113 7.87 2.00 1.89
C ASN A 113 9.00 2.95 1.48
N ASN A 114 9.51 2.85 0.26
CA ASN A 114 10.55 3.77 -0.24
C ASN A 114 10.04 5.22 -0.30
N ARG A 115 8.81 5.44 -0.73
CA ARG A 115 8.20 6.78 -0.67
C ARG A 115 8.09 7.28 0.77
N GLY A 116 7.71 6.39 1.69
CA GLY A 116 7.67 6.70 3.11
C GLY A 116 9.02 7.12 3.66
N LEU A 117 10.09 6.40 3.30
CA LEU A 117 11.47 6.77 3.67
C LEU A 117 11.83 8.15 3.14
N GLN A 118 11.54 8.43 1.88
CA GLN A 118 11.83 9.71 1.25
C GLN A 118 11.07 10.85 1.94
N MET A 119 9.78 10.67 2.21
CA MET A 119 8.96 11.67 2.91
C MET A 119 9.44 11.92 4.33
N ASN A 120 9.76 10.87 5.07
CA ASN A 120 10.26 10.97 6.44
C ASN A 120 11.61 11.68 6.47
N LEU A 121 12.50 11.39 5.53
CA LEU A 121 13.80 12.05 5.41
C LEU A 121 13.63 13.54 5.14
N GLN A 122 12.72 13.91 4.23
CA GLN A 122 12.42 15.32 3.95
C GLN A 122 11.84 16.03 5.18
N GLN A 123 10.97 15.37 5.91
CA GLN A 123 10.36 15.92 7.13
C GLN A 123 11.40 16.19 8.20
N VAL A 124 12.30 15.25 8.42
CA VAL A 124 13.40 15.40 9.39
C VAL A 124 14.33 16.54 8.97
N ARG A 125 14.68 16.64 7.69
CA ARG A 125 15.51 17.73 7.16
C ARG A 125 14.86 19.10 7.34
N LYS A 126 13.55 19.21 7.15
CA LYS A 126 12.81 20.45 7.38
C LYS A 126 12.84 20.86 8.85
N SER A 127 12.78 19.92 9.77
CA SER A 127 12.81 20.20 11.20
C SER A 127 14.18 20.67 11.69
N LEU A 128 15.25 20.42 10.93
CA LEU A 128 16.63 20.86 11.23
C LEU A 128 16.92 22.29 10.76
N ARG A 129 16.05 22.88 9.96
CA ARG A 129 16.14 24.26 9.48
C ARG A 129 15.29 25.16 10.38
#